data_e653515116fd2c78a5fb8897e300ed1f
#
_entry.id   e653515116fd2c78a5fb8897e300ed1f
#
_cell.length_a   1.000
_cell.length_b   1.000
_cell.length_c   1.000
_cell.angle_alpha   90.00
_cell.angle_beta   90.00
_cell.angle_gamma   90.00
#
_symmetry.space_group_name_H-M   'P 1'
#
loop_
_entity.id
_entity.type
_entity.pdbx_description
1 polymer ?
#
loop_
_entity_poly.entity_id
_entity_poly.type
_entity_poly.pdbx_seq_one_letter_code
_entity_poly.pdbx_strand_id
1 'polypeptide(L)' 'MKVIKDDYGKKYEVSDFEAFKKHIKLYHSKNGKGDGSIHEENVYWFKVTEEFYNYIMNL' A
#
# COMPACT_ATOMS: atom_id res chain seq x y z
N MET A 1 -7.23 -4.15 12.61
CA MET A 1 -6.50 -2.94 12.21
C MET A 1 -5.04 -3.28 11.96
N LYS A 2 -4.47 -2.81 10.88
CA LYS A 2 -3.07 -3.05 10.55
C LYS A 2 -2.28 -1.76 10.64
N VAL A 3 -1.07 -1.85 11.11
CA VAL A 3 -0.14 -0.72 11.16
C VAL A 3 0.97 -0.98 10.15
N ILE A 4 1.15 -0.05 9.22
CA ILE A 4 2.21 -0.13 8.22
C ILE A 4 3.01 1.17 8.24
N LYS A 5 4.22 1.15 7.70
CA LYS A 5 5.04 2.35 7.60
C LYS A 5 4.99 2.89 6.19
N ASP A 6 4.89 4.22 6.09
CA ASP A 6 4.96 4.87 4.79
C ASP A 6 6.42 5.04 4.33
N ASP A 7 6.62 5.68 3.17
CA ASP A 7 7.97 5.86 2.61
C ASP A 7 8.89 6.71 3.49
N TYR A 8 8.30 7.50 4.38
CA TYR A 8 9.05 8.35 5.31
C TYR A 8 9.20 7.73 6.69
N GLY A 9 8.82 6.47 6.84
CA GLY A 9 8.94 5.75 8.10
C GLY A 9 7.86 6.07 9.12
N LYS A 10 6.81 6.79 8.73
CA LYS A 10 5.70 7.09 9.64
C LYS A 10 4.77 5.89 9.75
N LYS A 11 4.30 5.62 10.95
CA LYS A 11 3.34 4.53 11.18
C LYS A 11 1.93 4.99 10.81
N TYR A 12 1.26 4.21 10.00
CA TYR A 12 -0.10 4.47 9.58
C TYR A 12 -1.00 3.31 10.02
N GLU A 13 -2.00 3.62 10.82
CA GLU A 13 -3.01 2.63 11.23
C GLU A 13 -4.10 2.60 10.17
N VAL A 14 -4.20 1.47 9.47
CA VAL A 14 -5.19 1.30 8.43
C VAL A 14 -6.44 0.68 9.05
N SER A 15 -7.50 1.45 9.19
CA SER A 15 -8.73 1.00 9.85
C SER A 15 -9.45 -0.08 9.04
N ASP A 16 -9.48 0.05 7.71
CA ASP A 16 -10.07 -0.94 6.82
C ASP A 16 -9.00 -1.45 5.89
N PHE A 17 -8.24 -2.43 6.38
CA PHE A 17 -7.12 -2.96 5.64
C PHE A 17 -7.54 -3.67 4.34
N GLU A 18 -8.69 -4.33 4.35
CA GLU A 18 -9.18 -5.02 3.15
C GLU A 18 -9.49 -4.02 2.04
N ALA A 19 -10.07 -2.87 2.37
CA ALA A 19 -10.33 -1.82 1.39
C ALA A 19 -9.02 -1.22 0.89
N PHE A 20 -8.05 -1.01 1.77
CA PHE A 20 -6.73 -0.51 1.41
C PHE A 20 -6.05 -1.45 0.43
N LYS A 21 -6.03 -2.74 0.75
CA LYS A 21 -5.44 -3.78 -0.06
C LYS A 21 -6.09 -3.83 -1.45
N LYS A 22 -7.41 -3.75 -1.50
CA LYS A 22 -8.17 -3.75 -2.74
C LYS A 22 -7.83 -2.53 -3.59
N HIS A 23 -7.70 -1.36 -2.97
CA HIS A 23 -7.33 -0.13 -3.67
C HIS A 23 -5.94 -0.26 -4.31
N ILE A 24 -4.97 -0.76 -3.53
CA ILE A 24 -3.62 -0.97 -4.03
C ILE A 24 -3.64 -1.93 -5.24
N LYS A 25 -4.39 -3.00 -5.12
CA LYS A 25 -4.49 -3.99 -6.20
C LYS A 25 -5.14 -3.42 -7.46
N LEU A 26 -6.19 -2.59 -7.31
CA LEU A 26 -6.94 -2.08 -8.46
C LEU A 26 -6.25 -0.91 -9.14
N TYR A 27 -5.60 -0.03 -8.38
CA TYR A 27 -5.11 1.23 -8.93
C TYR A 27 -3.59 1.35 -8.98
N HIS A 28 -2.88 0.48 -8.28
CA HIS A 28 -1.42 0.57 -8.16
C HIS A 28 -0.70 -0.71 -8.54
N SER A 29 -1.37 -1.58 -9.31
CA SER A 29 -0.75 -2.81 -9.75
C SER A 29 -0.97 -3.03 -11.24
N LYS A 30 -0.06 -3.79 -11.83
CA LYS A 30 -0.12 -4.19 -13.22
C LYS A 30 0.44 -5.61 -13.33
N ASN A 31 -0.31 -6.50 -13.96
CA ASN A 31 0.10 -7.91 -14.15
C ASN A 31 0.43 -8.60 -12.82
N GLY A 32 -0.33 -8.28 -11.76
CA GLY A 32 -0.16 -8.90 -10.45
C GLY A 32 1.02 -8.38 -9.66
N LYS A 33 1.59 -7.25 -10.06
CA LYS A 33 2.75 -6.65 -9.38
C LYS A 33 2.50 -5.17 -9.14
N GLY A 34 3.17 -4.60 -8.14
CA GLY A 34 3.15 -3.16 -7.96
C GLY A 34 3.71 -2.47 -9.17
N ASP A 35 3.05 -1.39 -9.61
CA ASP A 35 3.41 -0.68 -10.82
C ASP A 35 4.37 0.49 -10.60
N GLY A 36 4.83 0.69 -9.36
CA GLY A 36 5.74 1.78 -9.02
C GLY A 36 5.08 3.13 -8.83
N SER A 37 3.75 3.20 -8.93
CA SER A 37 3.04 4.46 -8.72
C SER A 37 2.99 4.81 -7.24
N ILE A 38 2.65 6.07 -6.96
CA ILE A 38 2.57 6.56 -5.58
C ILE A 38 1.12 6.55 -5.12
N HIS A 39 0.87 5.96 -3.96
CA HIS A 39 -0.42 6.04 -3.29
C HIS A 39 -0.30 7.00 -2.11
N GLU A 40 -1.08 8.06 -2.13
CA GLU A 40 -1.13 9.01 -1.03
C GLU A 40 -2.49 8.88 -0.34
N GLU A 41 -2.46 8.74 1.00
CA GLU A 41 -3.68 8.62 1.78
C GLU A 41 -3.43 9.23 3.16
N ASN A 42 -4.26 10.20 3.54
CA ASN A 42 -4.16 10.86 4.86
C ASN A 42 -2.75 11.40 5.15
N VAL A 43 -2.14 12.04 4.17
CA VAL A 43 -0.79 12.59 4.17
C VAL A 43 0.32 11.54 4.32
N TYR A 44 0.00 10.27 4.15
CA TYR A 44 1.00 9.20 4.08
C TYR A 44 1.29 8.87 2.62
N TRP A 45 2.55 8.56 2.32
CA TRP A 45 3.01 8.30 0.97
C TRP A 45 3.56 6.89 0.85
N PHE A 46 3.03 6.14 -0.12
CA PHE A 46 3.45 4.76 -0.34
C PHE A 46 3.82 4.58 -1.81
N LYS A 47 5.10 4.38 -2.09
CA LYS A 47 5.50 4.00 -3.44
C LYS A 47 5.23 2.50 -3.58
N VAL A 48 4.33 2.15 -4.50
CA VAL A 48 3.89 0.77 -4.65
C VAL A 48 4.86 0.02 -5.56
N THR A 49 6.00 -0.34 -5.01
CA THR A 49 6.99 -1.19 -5.67
C THR A 49 6.50 -2.63 -5.64
N GLU A 50 7.18 -3.53 -6.36
CA GLU A 50 6.86 -4.96 -6.28
C GLU A 50 6.99 -5.46 -4.84
N GLU A 51 8.03 -5.03 -4.13
CA GLU A 51 8.25 -5.44 -2.74
C GLU A 51 7.13 -4.97 -1.84
N PHE A 52 6.73 -3.71 -1.97
CA PHE A 52 5.64 -3.16 -1.16
C PHE A 52 4.34 -3.89 -1.48
N TYR A 53 4.06 -4.11 -2.75
CA TYR A 53 2.86 -4.81 -3.19
C TYR A 53 2.80 -6.21 -2.57
N ASN A 54 3.90 -6.96 -2.66
CA ASN A 54 3.97 -8.30 -2.09
C ASN A 54 3.80 -8.27 -0.58
N TYR A 55 4.41 -7.29 0.08
CA TYR A 55 4.28 -7.13 1.52
C TYR A 55 2.81 -6.92 1.91
N ILE A 56 2.12 -6.02 1.23
CA ILE A 56 0.72 -5.71 1.53
C ILE A 56 -0.19 -6.91 1.24
N MET A 57 0.02 -7.58 0.11
CA MET A 57 -0.82 -8.71 -0.27
C MET A 57 -0.68 -9.92 0.66
N ASN A 58 0.44 -10.02 1.35
CA ASN A 58 0.72 -11.13 2.26
C ASN A 58 0.45 -10.83 3.74
N LEU A 59 -0.06 -9.65 4.06
CA LEU A 59 -0.42 -9.31 5.43
C LEU A 59 -1.72 -9.95 5.90
#